data_9498f9d2ed2940867151385bde478dd0
#
_entry.id   9498f9d2ed2940867151385bde478dd0
#
_cell.length_a   1.000
_cell.length_b   1.000
_cell.length_c   1.000
_cell.angle_alpha   90.00
_cell.angle_beta   90.00
_cell.angle_gamma   90.00
#
_symmetry.space_group_name_H-M   'P 1'
#
loop_
_entity.id
_entity.type
_entity.pdbx_description
1 polymer ?
#
loop_
_entity_poly.entity_id
_entity_poly.type
_entity_poly.pdbx_seq_one_letter_code
_entity_poly.pdbx_strand_id
1 'polypeptide(L)'
;MAKRGRRPTYKLDKEACPNPKCALYSRQGQGNIVSNGTYRTQGGKARRFLCRCCGESFCSRAGTMFYDLRTREKTVLLALKLLVKGMPLRGVAEVLEVKLDAVRHWLRLAAQQSERVQALLLKRLKVSQVELDALWAFVKKNALRQRAIQWRERSGSGLPLPRNIG
;
A
#
# COMPACT_ATOMS: atom_id res chain seq x y z
N MET A 1 -16.30 31.82 31.44
CA MET A 1 -16.73 30.90 30.37
C MET A 1 -15.51 30.54 29.50
N ALA A 2 -15.08 29.28 29.45
CA ALA A 2 -13.94 28.85 28.67
C ALA A 2 -14.28 28.97 27.17
N LYS A 3 -13.40 29.65 26.39
CA LYS A 3 -13.53 29.76 24.93
C LYS A 3 -13.50 28.34 24.33
N ARG A 4 -14.57 27.94 23.63
CA ARG A 4 -14.60 26.68 22.87
C ARG A 4 -13.43 26.70 21.89
N GLY A 5 -12.52 25.74 22.02
CA GLY A 5 -11.42 25.58 21.09
C GLY A 5 -11.90 25.42 19.65
N ARG A 6 -11.05 25.82 18.69
CA ARG A 6 -11.31 25.72 17.24
C ARG A 6 -11.73 24.29 16.89
N ARG A 7 -12.87 24.13 16.21
CA ARG A 7 -13.34 22.81 15.75
C ARG A 7 -12.26 22.13 14.91
N PRO A 8 -11.96 20.85 15.17
CA PRO A 8 -10.95 20.14 14.40
C PRO A 8 -11.39 20.04 12.94
N THR A 9 -10.57 20.51 12.01
CA THR A 9 -10.78 20.46 10.55
C THR A 9 -10.62 19.05 9.98
N TYR A 10 -10.23 18.08 10.79
CA TYR A 10 -9.98 16.70 10.37
C TYR A 10 -11.15 15.79 10.76
N LYS A 11 -11.69 15.08 9.77
CA LYS A 11 -12.76 14.12 10.00
C LYS A 11 -12.18 12.83 10.57
N LEU A 12 -12.49 12.54 11.83
CA LEU A 12 -12.01 11.35 12.57
C LEU A 12 -12.77 10.07 12.18
N ASP A 13 -13.89 10.20 11.48
CA ASP A 13 -14.79 9.08 11.11
C ASP A 13 -14.11 8.01 10.23
N LYS A 14 -13.02 8.37 9.56
CA LYS A 14 -12.24 7.46 8.72
C LYS A 14 -11.16 6.70 9.47
N GLU A 15 -10.90 7.09 10.72
CA GLU A 15 -9.87 6.44 11.53
C GLU A 15 -10.46 5.26 12.30
N ALA A 16 -9.67 4.20 12.46
CA ALA A 16 -10.03 3.01 13.20
C ALA A 16 -8.93 2.63 14.19
N CYS A 17 -9.29 1.99 15.28
CA CYS A 17 -8.32 1.51 16.26
C CYS A 17 -7.48 0.37 15.66
N PRO A 18 -6.13 0.47 15.65
CA PRO A 18 -5.25 -0.56 15.12
C PRO A 18 -4.96 -1.70 16.11
N ASN A 19 -5.41 -1.61 17.36
CA ASN A 19 -5.15 -2.60 18.39
C ASN A 19 -6.07 -3.82 18.25
N PRO A 20 -5.55 -5.03 17.92
CA PRO A 20 -6.36 -6.24 17.76
C PRO A 20 -7.13 -6.66 19.01
N LYS A 21 -6.66 -6.25 20.19
CA LYS A 21 -7.30 -6.55 21.50
C LYS A 21 -8.44 -5.59 21.83
N CYS A 22 -8.66 -4.55 21.03
CA CYS A 22 -9.72 -3.59 21.26
C CYS A 22 -11.07 -4.12 20.77
N ALA A 23 -12.14 -3.96 21.56
CA ALA A 23 -13.50 -4.33 21.16
C ALA A 23 -13.97 -3.62 19.87
N LEU A 24 -13.42 -2.43 19.58
CA LEU A 24 -13.69 -1.63 18.38
C LEU A 24 -12.52 -1.68 17.37
N TYR A 25 -11.77 -2.79 17.36
CA TYR A 25 -10.68 -3.01 16.39
C TYR A 25 -11.18 -2.87 14.96
N SER A 26 -10.45 -2.07 14.16
CA SER A 26 -10.73 -1.86 12.72
C SER A 26 -12.12 -1.32 12.37
N ARG A 27 -12.92 -0.88 13.36
CA ARG A 27 -14.25 -0.27 13.13
C ARG A 27 -14.12 1.24 13.01
N GLN A 28 -14.62 1.77 11.89
CA GLN A 28 -14.66 3.21 11.62
C GLN A 28 -15.99 3.83 12.08
N GLY A 29 -16.01 5.15 12.31
CA GLY A 29 -17.24 5.89 12.59
C GLY A 29 -17.85 5.65 13.98
N GLN A 30 -17.15 4.98 14.90
CA GLN A 30 -17.67 4.65 16.24
C GLN A 30 -17.47 5.78 17.28
N GLY A 31 -16.89 6.91 16.89
CA GLY A 31 -16.62 8.04 17.80
C GLY A 31 -15.60 7.74 18.91
N ASN A 32 -15.00 6.56 18.93
CA ASN A 32 -14.02 6.14 19.93
C ASN A 32 -12.61 6.72 19.69
N ILE A 33 -12.36 7.28 18.53
CA ILE A 33 -11.07 7.88 18.17
C ILE A 33 -11.11 9.37 18.38
N VAL A 34 -10.14 9.89 19.12
CA VAL A 34 -9.98 11.33 19.38
C VAL A 34 -8.61 11.80 18.95
N SER A 35 -8.52 13.07 18.53
CA SER A 35 -7.24 13.68 18.18
C SER A 35 -6.41 13.91 19.44
N ASN A 36 -5.17 13.41 19.45
CA ASN A 36 -4.21 13.58 20.53
C ASN A 36 -2.98 14.39 20.05
N GLY A 37 -3.25 15.47 19.31
CA GLY A 37 -2.23 16.39 18.82
C GLY A 37 -1.56 15.98 17.51
N THR A 38 -0.50 16.71 17.19
CA THR A 38 0.35 16.47 16.01
C THR A 38 1.80 16.56 16.42
N TYR A 39 2.66 15.79 15.76
CA TYR A 39 4.10 15.86 15.95
C TYR A 39 4.83 15.91 14.60
N ARG A 40 6.04 16.44 14.62
CA ARG A 40 6.89 16.50 13.44
C ARG A 40 7.79 15.27 13.40
N THR A 41 7.87 14.64 12.24
CA THR A 41 8.84 13.61 11.91
C THR A 41 9.72 14.11 10.76
N GLN A 42 10.83 13.44 10.49
CA GLN A 42 11.64 13.74 9.29
C GLN A 42 10.83 13.56 8.00
N GLY A 43 9.88 12.62 7.96
CA GLY A 43 8.96 12.40 6.85
C GLY A 43 7.79 13.41 6.76
N GLY A 44 7.70 14.40 7.66
CA GLY A 44 6.64 15.43 7.69
C GLY A 44 5.81 15.40 8.97
N LYS A 45 4.71 16.16 9.00
CA LYS A 45 3.77 16.18 10.14
C LYS A 45 2.96 14.89 10.18
N ALA A 46 2.88 14.27 11.34
CA ALA A 46 1.98 13.16 11.62
C ALA A 46 0.99 13.54 12.72
N ARG A 47 -0.26 13.05 12.60
CA ARG A 47 -1.29 13.21 13.63
C ARG A 47 -1.22 12.05 14.59
N ARG A 48 -1.45 12.33 15.87
CA ARG A 48 -1.60 11.31 16.91
C ARG A 48 -3.07 11.21 17.27
N PHE A 49 -3.53 9.99 17.44
CA PHE A 49 -4.88 9.63 17.85
C PHE A 49 -4.82 8.83 19.14
N LEU A 50 -5.91 8.85 19.88
CA LEU A 50 -6.13 8.05 21.07
C LEU A 50 -7.46 7.31 20.91
N CYS A 51 -7.46 6.01 21.15
CA CYS A 51 -8.67 5.23 21.26
C CYS A 51 -9.22 5.29 22.69
N ARG A 52 -10.42 5.82 22.89
CA ARG A 52 -11.06 5.90 24.21
C ARG A 52 -11.49 4.55 24.75
N CYS A 53 -11.63 3.54 23.90
CA CYS A 53 -12.06 2.20 24.28
C CYS A 53 -10.94 1.41 24.95
N CYS A 54 -9.73 1.40 24.36
CA CYS A 54 -8.59 0.63 24.87
C CYS A 54 -7.44 1.49 25.42
N GLY A 55 -7.53 2.83 25.34
CA GLY A 55 -6.48 3.73 25.78
C GLY A 55 -5.24 3.79 24.89
N GLU A 56 -5.20 3.02 23.78
CA GLU A 56 -4.06 2.94 22.88
C GLU A 56 -3.91 4.24 22.08
N SER A 57 -2.66 4.72 22.02
CA SER A 57 -2.29 5.90 21.23
C SER A 57 -1.57 5.46 19.96
N PHE A 58 -2.00 5.96 18.81
CA PHE A 58 -1.43 5.60 17.51
C PHE A 58 -1.32 6.84 16.60
N CYS A 59 -0.56 6.73 15.51
CA CYS A 59 -0.43 7.81 14.55
C CYS A 59 -1.22 7.53 13.26
N SER A 60 -1.48 8.59 12.48
CA SER A 60 -2.20 8.51 11.20
C SER A 60 -1.56 7.59 10.16
N ARG A 61 -0.31 7.18 10.36
CA ARG A 61 0.43 6.25 9.47
C ARG A 61 0.46 4.83 10.00
N ALA A 62 -0.09 4.57 11.19
CA ALA A 62 -0.12 3.23 11.77
C ALA A 62 -0.81 2.25 10.83
N GLY A 63 -0.20 1.08 10.63
CA GLY A 63 -0.72 0.05 9.71
C GLY A 63 -0.51 0.31 8.22
N THR A 64 0.15 1.42 7.84
CA THR A 64 0.55 1.69 6.46
C THR A 64 2.04 1.43 6.24
N MET A 65 2.44 1.26 4.98
CA MET A 65 3.86 1.13 4.62
C MET A 65 4.70 2.39 4.96
N PHE A 66 4.07 3.51 5.24
CA PHE A 66 4.74 4.77 5.59
C PHE A 66 5.03 4.93 7.08
N TYR A 67 4.60 3.95 7.89
CA TYR A 67 4.88 3.96 9.32
C TYR A 67 6.40 3.90 9.54
N ASP A 68 6.90 4.78 10.43
CA ASP A 68 8.33 4.89 10.77
C ASP A 68 9.31 5.25 9.64
N LEU A 69 8.82 5.63 8.46
CA LEU A 69 9.69 6.11 7.40
C LEU A 69 10.15 7.54 7.66
N ARG A 70 11.48 7.77 7.55
CA ARG A 70 12.09 9.10 7.63
C ARG A 70 11.91 9.91 6.36
N THR A 71 11.76 9.23 5.22
CA THR A 71 11.57 9.86 3.92
C THR A 71 10.12 10.32 3.73
N ARG A 72 9.93 11.42 3.01
CA ARG A 72 8.60 11.94 2.69
C ARG A 72 7.79 10.95 1.85
N GLU A 73 6.51 10.78 2.14
CA GLU A 73 5.62 9.87 1.41
C GLU A 73 5.63 10.10 -0.10
N LYS A 74 5.66 11.38 -0.52
CA LYS A 74 5.70 11.75 -1.95
C LYS A 74 6.91 11.16 -2.66
N THR A 75 8.09 11.18 -2.03
CA THR A 75 9.32 10.62 -2.59
C THR A 75 9.24 9.10 -2.70
N VAL A 76 8.71 8.43 -1.68
CA VAL A 76 8.51 6.98 -1.69
C VAL A 76 7.53 6.57 -2.78
N LEU A 77 6.40 7.27 -2.89
CA LEU A 77 5.41 7.01 -3.94
C LEU A 77 5.97 7.25 -5.34
N LEU A 78 6.80 8.29 -5.51
CA LEU A 78 7.48 8.54 -6.79
C LEU A 78 8.44 7.41 -7.13
N ALA A 79 9.25 6.94 -6.16
CA ALA A 79 10.12 5.79 -6.35
C ALA A 79 9.36 4.56 -6.84
N LEU A 80 8.25 4.22 -6.18
CA LEU A 80 7.42 3.08 -6.56
C LEU A 80 6.81 3.24 -7.96
N LYS A 81 6.36 4.45 -8.31
CA LYS A 81 5.85 4.74 -9.65
C LYS A 81 6.91 4.55 -10.74
N LEU A 82 8.15 5.00 -10.50
CA LEU A 82 9.27 4.83 -11.43
C LEU A 82 9.61 3.33 -11.60
N LEU A 83 9.63 2.55 -10.51
CA LEU A 83 9.84 1.11 -10.56
C LEU A 83 8.75 0.39 -11.38
N VAL A 84 7.48 0.73 -11.18
CA VAL A 84 6.36 0.17 -11.96
C VAL A 84 6.46 0.50 -13.46
N LYS A 85 7.06 1.67 -13.80
CA LYS A 85 7.36 2.05 -15.20
C LYS A 85 8.58 1.34 -15.78
N GLY A 86 9.20 0.42 -15.04
CA GLY A 86 10.32 -0.38 -15.51
C GLY A 86 11.69 0.24 -15.28
N MET A 87 11.82 1.35 -14.54
CA MET A 87 13.11 1.92 -14.21
C MET A 87 13.87 0.98 -13.26
N PRO A 88 15.17 0.70 -13.50
CA PRO A 88 15.95 -0.15 -12.62
C PRO A 88 16.17 0.51 -11.25
N LEU A 89 16.32 -0.32 -10.18
CA LEU A 89 16.48 0.15 -8.79
C LEU A 89 17.61 1.18 -8.64
N ARG A 90 18.74 0.98 -9.34
CA ARG A 90 19.88 1.92 -9.32
C ARG A 90 19.52 3.25 -9.94
N GLY A 91 18.84 3.26 -11.10
CA GLY A 91 18.39 4.48 -11.76
C GLY A 91 17.40 5.27 -10.89
N VAL A 92 16.46 4.58 -10.20
CA VAL A 92 15.55 5.24 -9.24
C VAL A 92 16.33 5.87 -8.08
N ALA A 93 17.34 5.17 -7.54
CA ALA A 93 18.15 5.70 -6.45
C ALA A 93 18.94 6.94 -6.88
N GLU A 94 19.50 6.93 -8.08
CA GLU A 94 20.23 8.04 -8.68
C GLU A 94 19.32 9.26 -8.93
N VAL A 95 18.19 9.07 -9.61
CA VAL A 95 17.22 10.15 -9.91
C VAL A 95 16.65 10.83 -8.65
N LEU A 96 16.44 10.05 -7.58
CA LEU A 96 15.89 10.56 -6.32
C LEU A 96 16.95 10.97 -5.30
N GLU A 97 18.25 10.84 -5.65
CA GLU A 97 19.37 11.14 -4.76
C GLU A 97 19.30 10.41 -3.41
N VAL A 98 18.91 9.14 -3.44
CA VAL A 98 18.75 8.31 -2.25
C VAL A 98 19.62 7.06 -2.32
N LYS A 99 19.92 6.47 -1.18
CA LYS A 99 20.65 5.20 -1.14
C LYS A 99 19.85 4.07 -1.78
N LEU A 100 20.51 3.21 -2.53
CA LEU A 100 19.89 2.04 -3.17
C LEU A 100 19.14 1.16 -2.17
N ASP A 101 19.68 1.00 -0.96
CA ASP A 101 19.05 0.21 0.11
C ASP A 101 17.75 0.83 0.62
N ALA A 102 17.62 2.16 0.57
CA ALA A 102 16.34 2.82 0.87
C ALA A 102 15.27 2.43 -0.16
N VAL A 103 15.60 2.42 -1.45
CA VAL A 103 14.67 2.01 -2.51
C VAL A 103 14.27 0.53 -2.35
N ARG A 104 15.24 -0.35 -2.06
CA ARG A 104 14.97 -1.77 -1.76
C ARG A 104 14.06 -1.95 -0.56
N HIS A 105 14.30 -1.17 0.50
CA HIS A 105 13.48 -1.21 1.71
C HIS A 105 12.04 -0.78 1.42
N TRP A 106 11.82 0.32 0.69
CA TRP A 106 10.49 0.79 0.31
C TRP A 106 9.75 -0.22 -0.55
N LEU A 107 10.45 -0.86 -1.50
CA LEU A 107 9.85 -1.91 -2.33
C LEU A 107 9.40 -3.11 -1.49
N ARG A 108 10.21 -3.53 -0.50
CA ARG A 108 9.84 -4.60 0.43
C ARG A 108 8.60 -4.26 1.25
N LEU A 109 8.54 -3.04 1.81
CA LEU A 109 7.37 -2.57 2.56
C LEU A 109 6.11 -2.51 1.69
N ALA A 110 6.25 -2.05 0.43
CA ALA A 110 5.14 -2.01 -0.52
C ALA A 110 4.63 -3.43 -0.86
N ALA A 111 5.53 -4.39 -1.05
CA ALA A 111 5.16 -5.79 -1.29
C ALA A 111 4.39 -6.38 -0.10
N GLN A 112 4.89 -6.22 1.13
CA GLN A 112 4.21 -6.67 2.34
C GLN A 112 2.82 -6.04 2.52
N GLN A 113 2.69 -4.75 2.20
CA GLN A 113 1.40 -4.07 2.27
C GLN A 113 0.43 -4.58 1.19
N SER A 114 0.94 -4.85 -0.02
CA SER A 114 0.14 -5.43 -1.11
C SER A 114 -0.43 -6.80 -0.74
N GLU A 115 0.37 -7.67 -0.14
CA GLU A 115 -0.08 -8.98 0.37
C GLU A 115 -1.19 -8.85 1.40
N ARG A 116 -1.07 -7.91 2.35
CA ARG A 116 -2.12 -7.64 3.36
C ARG A 116 -3.42 -7.17 2.72
N VAL A 117 -3.35 -6.24 1.76
CA VAL A 117 -4.51 -5.73 1.04
C VAL A 117 -5.17 -6.85 0.23
N GLN A 118 -4.38 -7.66 -0.46
CA GLN A 118 -4.86 -8.79 -1.23
C GLN A 118 -5.58 -9.82 -0.33
N ALA A 119 -5.00 -10.18 0.82
CA ALA A 119 -5.63 -11.09 1.78
C ALA A 119 -6.98 -10.55 2.30
N LEU A 120 -7.10 -9.25 2.53
CA LEU A 120 -8.36 -8.61 2.95
C LEU A 120 -9.42 -8.61 1.84
N LEU A 121 -9.01 -8.35 0.60
CA LEU A 121 -9.90 -8.36 -0.56
C LEU A 121 -10.44 -9.78 -0.81
N LEU A 122 -9.59 -10.81 -0.75
CA LEU A 122 -10.00 -12.20 -0.93
C LEU A 122 -11.02 -12.64 0.13
N LYS A 123 -10.82 -12.24 1.41
CA LYS A 123 -11.80 -12.51 2.48
C LYS A 123 -13.17 -11.86 2.23
N ARG A 124 -13.20 -10.68 1.63
CA ARG A 124 -14.44 -9.95 1.35
C ARG A 124 -15.20 -10.49 0.13
N LEU A 125 -14.48 -10.99 -0.86
CA LEU A 125 -15.06 -11.43 -2.12
C LEU A 125 -15.81 -12.77 -2.01
N LYS A 126 -15.69 -13.53 -0.91
CA LYS A 126 -16.30 -14.87 -0.74
C LYS A 126 -16.14 -15.76 -1.98
N VAL A 127 -15.01 -15.60 -2.67
CA VAL A 127 -14.72 -16.35 -3.90
C VAL A 127 -14.36 -17.78 -3.52
N SER A 128 -14.94 -18.75 -4.22
CA SER A 128 -14.59 -20.16 -4.02
C SER A 128 -13.16 -20.44 -4.48
N GLN A 129 -12.52 -21.46 -3.91
CA GLN A 129 -11.16 -21.86 -4.30
C GLN A 129 -11.06 -22.12 -5.82
N VAL A 130 -12.10 -22.73 -6.38
CA VAL A 130 -12.17 -23.03 -7.82
C VAL A 130 -12.17 -21.76 -8.70
N GLU A 131 -12.91 -20.72 -8.29
CA GLU A 131 -12.93 -19.43 -8.99
C GLU A 131 -11.58 -18.70 -8.88
N LEU A 132 -10.88 -18.81 -7.74
CA LEU A 132 -9.53 -18.30 -7.57
C LEU A 132 -8.54 -19.01 -8.48
N ASP A 133 -8.60 -20.33 -8.56
CA ASP A 133 -7.71 -21.11 -9.41
C ASP A 133 -7.94 -20.82 -10.90
N ALA A 134 -9.19 -20.65 -11.31
CA ALA A 134 -9.55 -20.22 -12.65
C ALA A 134 -9.03 -18.82 -12.98
N LEU A 135 -9.17 -17.87 -12.04
CA LEU A 135 -8.63 -16.51 -12.19
C LEU A 135 -7.10 -16.51 -12.27
N TRP A 136 -6.42 -17.30 -11.43
CA TRP A 136 -4.96 -17.47 -11.48
C TRP A 136 -4.48 -18.07 -12.79
N ALA A 137 -5.16 -19.11 -13.29
CA ALA A 137 -4.86 -19.72 -14.59
C ALA A 137 -5.00 -18.70 -15.73
N PHE A 138 -6.07 -17.89 -15.71
CA PHE A 138 -6.31 -16.82 -16.67
C PHE A 138 -5.22 -15.74 -16.64
N VAL A 139 -4.87 -15.24 -15.45
CA VAL A 139 -3.83 -14.22 -15.25
C VAL A 139 -2.47 -14.75 -15.71
N LYS A 140 -2.11 -15.98 -15.34
CA LYS A 140 -0.87 -16.64 -15.74
C LYS A 140 -0.77 -16.80 -17.25
N LYS A 141 -1.86 -17.25 -17.91
CA LYS A 141 -1.95 -17.39 -19.37
C LYS A 141 -1.76 -16.05 -20.08
N ASN A 142 -2.39 -14.97 -19.58
CA ASN A 142 -2.24 -13.62 -20.15
C ASN A 142 -0.85 -13.04 -19.93
N ALA A 143 -0.23 -13.23 -18.76
CA ALA A 143 1.12 -12.79 -18.48
C ALA A 143 2.16 -13.47 -19.39
N LEU A 144 2.01 -14.77 -19.64
CA LEU A 144 2.86 -15.51 -20.56
C LEU A 144 2.67 -15.03 -22.01
N ARG A 145 1.42 -14.78 -22.42
CA ARG A 145 1.10 -14.23 -23.75
C ARG A 145 1.71 -12.86 -23.97
N GLN A 146 1.64 -11.96 -22.97
CA GLN A 146 2.27 -10.64 -23.06
C GLN A 146 3.79 -10.73 -23.13
N ARG A 147 4.43 -11.61 -22.36
CA ARG A 147 5.88 -11.87 -22.44
C ARG A 147 6.29 -12.38 -23.82
N ALA A 148 5.54 -13.28 -24.42
CA ALA A 148 5.80 -13.81 -25.75
C ALA A 148 5.67 -12.72 -26.83
N ILE A 149 4.71 -11.79 -26.70
CA ILE A 149 4.55 -10.65 -27.60
C ILE A 149 5.74 -9.71 -27.47
N GLN A 150 6.12 -9.32 -26.26
CA GLN A 150 7.27 -8.44 -26.01
C GLN A 150 8.61 -9.06 -26.49
N TRP A 151 8.77 -10.36 -26.33
CA TRP A 151 9.96 -11.06 -26.83
C TRP A 151 10.01 -11.02 -28.37
N ARG A 152 8.87 -11.23 -29.04
CA ARG A 152 8.75 -11.15 -30.49
C ARG A 152 9.08 -9.76 -31.04
N GLU A 153 8.58 -8.72 -30.40
CA GLU A 153 8.89 -7.33 -30.76
C GLU A 153 10.37 -7.00 -30.63
N ARG A 154 11.07 -7.56 -29.64
CA ARG A 154 12.52 -7.37 -29.44
C ARG A 154 13.39 -8.21 -30.37
N SER A 155 12.95 -9.39 -30.76
CA SER A 155 13.75 -10.32 -31.57
C SER A 155 13.59 -10.15 -33.08
N GLY A 156 12.69 -9.29 -33.54
CA GLY A 156 12.48 -9.01 -34.96
C GLY A 156 12.09 -10.23 -35.82
N SER A 157 11.84 -11.38 -35.18
CA SER A 157 11.56 -12.64 -35.88
C SER A 157 10.06 -12.83 -36.13
N GLY A 158 9.64 -12.64 -37.35
CA GLY A 158 8.28 -12.83 -37.84
C GLY A 158 7.85 -14.31 -37.96
N LEU A 159 8.03 -15.10 -36.90
CA LEU A 159 7.54 -16.50 -36.89
C LEU A 159 6.04 -16.55 -36.54
N PRO A 160 5.22 -17.34 -37.23
CA PRO A 160 3.79 -17.45 -37.01
C PRO A 160 3.45 -18.08 -35.64
N LEU A 161 2.36 -17.66 -35.03
CA LEU A 161 1.82 -18.22 -33.79
C LEU A 161 1.49 -19.71 -33.97
N PRO A 162 1.77 -20.59 -33.00
CA PRO A 162 1.22 -21.91 -32.99
C PRO A 162 -0.31 -21.82 -32.94
N ARG A 163 -0.97 -22.45 -33.93
CA ARG A 163 -2.44 -22.58 -33.95
C ARG A 163 -2.87 -23.37 -32.73
N ASN A 164 -3.90 -22.89 -32.04
CA ASN A 164 -4.59 -23.65 -31.00
C ASN A 164 -4.96 -25.02 -31.53
N ILE A 165 -4.39 -26.06 -30.96
CA ILE A 165 -4.92 -27.41 -31.05
C ILE A 165 -5.89 -27.53 -29.87
N GLY A 166 -7.13 -27.90 -30.18
CA GLY A 166 -8.36 -27.97 -29.41
C GLY A 166 -8.33 -28.36 -27.95
#